data_3db52f78a99252b70a9fe6fba182f3fd
#
_entry.id   3db52f78a99252b70a9fe6fba182f3fd
#
_cell.length_a   1.000
_cell.length_b   1.000
_cell.length_c   1.000
_cell.angle_alpha   90.00
_cell.angle_beta   90.00
_cell.angle_gamma   90.00
#
_symmetry.space_group_name_H-M   'P 1'
#
loop_
_entity.id
_entity.type
_entity.pdbx_description
1 polymer ?
#
loop_
_entity_poly.entity_id
_entity_poly.type
_entity_poly.pdbx_seq_one_letter_code
_entity_poly.pdbx_strand_id
1 'polypeptide(L)'
;RAFTSAPTPDAADLLLNHYPTFKPDAQRAIIETLATRTTYAEALHAALKEKKISREALPAYITRSLSLILGPNFAKEFGLQKLPADKEAEIAKYKALAAPTALARADASSGRKVYQTICSACHVMYGEGGKIGPELTGSNRADLNYLLLNILYPSDDIADSYKMVTIATKDGRTLA
;
A
#
# COMPACT_ATOMS: atom_id res chain seq x y z
N ARG A 1 -5.72 9.92 7.88
CA ARG A 1 -6.73 9.15 7.12
C ARG A 1 -7.60 10.03 6.21
N ALA A 2 -7.94 11.26 6.60
CA ALA A 2 -8.74 12.18 5.74
C ALA A 2 -8.09 12.42 4.37
N PHE A 3 -6.78 12.57 4.30
CA PHE A 3 -6.04 12.82 3.05
C PHE A 3 -5.99 11.64 2.09
N THR A 4 -6.24 10.41 2.56
CA THR A 4 -6.36 9.23 1.68
C THR A 4 -7.71 9.19 0.97
N SER A 5 -8.76 9.68 1.60
CA SER A 5 -10.13 9.66 1.08
C SER A 5 -10.47 10.89 0.23
N ALA A 6 -9.92 12.05 0.58
CA ALA A 6 -10.15 13.33 -0.12
C ALA A 6 -8.80 14.01 -0.46
N PRO A 7 -8.10 13.56 -1.52
CA PRO A 7 -6.81 14.11 -1.88
C PRO A 7 -6.98 15.55 -2.39
N THR A 8 -6.17 16.45 -1.84
CA THR A 8 -5.99 17.81 -2.38
C THR A 8 -4.58 17.93 -2.94
N PRO A 9 -4.33 18.74 -3.97
CA PRO A 9 -2.99 18.93 -4.53
C PRO A 9 -1.94 19.28 -3.47
N ASP A 10 -2.31 20.11 -2.50
CA ASP A 10 -1.39 20.63 -1.47
C ASP A 10 -1.23 19.71 -0.26
N ALA A 11 -1.98 18.59 -0.21
CA ALA A 11 -1.96 17.72 0.96
C ALA A 11 -0.59 17.08 1.22
N ALA A 12 0.12 16.71 0.17
CA ALA A 12 1.46 16.13 0.29
C ALA A 12 2.44 17.12 0.89
N ASP A 13 2.45 18.36 0.38
CA ASP A 13 3.33 19.43 0.86
C ASP A 13 3.01 19.78 2.31
N LEU A 14 1.74 19.87 2.66
CA LEU A 14 1.31 20.13 4.04
C LEU A 14 1.83 19.04 4.99
N LEU A 15 1.68 17.77 4.62
CA LEU A 15 2.13 16.64 5.43
C LEU A 15 3.66 16.61 5.56
N LEU A 16 4.38 16.89 4.46
CA LEU A 16 5.84 16.89 4.44
C LEU A 16 6.45 18.05 5.23
N ASN A 17 5.84 19.24 5.14
CA ASN A 17 6.31 20.43 5.88
C ASN A 17 6.20 20.26 7.39
N HIS A 18 5.18 19.54 7.85
CA HIS A 18 4.97 19.27 9.27
C HIS A 18 5.56 17.94 9.75
N TYR A 19 6.09 17.11 8.85
CA TYR A 19 6.61 15.77 9.17
C TYR A 19 7.56 15.74 10.38
N PRO A 20 8.57 16.64 10.50
CA PRO A 20 9.52 16.61 11.61
C PRO A 20 8.89 16.90 12.98
N THR A 21 7.73 17.54 13.00
CA THR A 21 7.05 17.95 14.25
C THR A 21 6.18 16.84 14.83
N PHE A 22 5.92 15.79 14.08
CA PHE A 22 5.06 14.69 14.50
C PHE A 22 5.81 13.61 15.28
N LYS A 23 5.07 12.91 16.14
CA LYS A 23 5.57 11.70 16.82
C LYS A 23 5.81 10.56 15.81
N PRO A 24 6.68 9.57 16.13
CA PRO A 24 7.04 8.49 15.21
C PRO A 24 5.85 7.76 14.57
N ASP A 25 4.80 7.46 15.33
CA ASP A 25 3.61 6.78 14.77
C ASP A 25 2.87 7.63 13.74
N ALA A 26 2.78 8.94 13.97
CA ALA A 26 2.17 9.87 13.02
C ALA A 26 3.08 10.07 11.79
N GLN A 27 4.40 10.10 11.97
CA GLN A 27 5.37 10.12 10.88
C GLN A 27 5.24 8.89 9.98
N ARG A 28 5.08 7.70 10.57
CA ARG A 28 4.82 6.46 9.83
C ARG A 28 3.52 6.55 9.05
N ALA A 29 2.43 6.98 9.68
CA ALA A 29 1.13 7.15 9.01
C ALA A 29 1.18 8.16 7.85
N ILE A 30 2.02 9.20 7.95
CA ILE A 30 2.26 10.15 6.85
C ILE A 30 2.96 9.45 5.69
N ILE A 31 4.03 8.69 5.93
CA ILE A 31 4.76 7.93 4.92
C ILE A 31 3.81 6.95 4.21
N GLU A 32 3.01 6.20 4.97
CA GLU A 32 2.01 5.28 4.45
C GLU A 32 0.98 6.00 3.56
N THR A 33 0.49 7.16 4.00
CA THR A 33 -0.44 7.98 3.23
C THR A 33 0.19 8.47 1.92
N LEU A 34 1.43 8.95 1.96
CA LEU A 34 2.15 9.45 0.79
C LEU A 34 2.49 8.34 -0.22
N ALA A 35 2.59 7.09 0.22
CA ALA A 35 2.83 5.94 -0.66
C ALA A 35 1.57 5.37 -1.34
N THR A 36 0.40 6.03 -1.23
CA THR A 36 -0.86 5.48 -1.77
C THR A 36 -1.22 5.96 -3.17
N ARG A 37 -0.60 7.03 -3.69
CA ARG A 37 -0.97 7.67 -4.96
C ARG A 37 0.26 8.22 -5.67
N THR A 38 0.24 8.23 -6.99
CA THR A 38 1.37 8.70 -7.81
C THR A 38 1.84 10.09 -7.42
N THR A 39 0.94 11.09 -7.36
CA THR A 39 1.30 12.46 -7.01
C THR A 39 1.91 12.59 -5.60
N TYR A 40 1.39 11.82 -4.64
CA TYR A 40 1.92 11.80 -3.28
C TYR A 40 3.26 11.06 -3.21
N ALA A 41 3.40 9.98 -3.95
CA ALA A 41 4.64 9.21 -4.04
C ALA A 41 5.77 10.03 -4.67
N GLU A 42 5.47 10.84 -5.68
CA GLU A 42 6.41 11.79 -6.29
C GLU A 42 6.90 12.83 -5.27
N ALA A 43 6.00 13.41 -4.48
CA ALA A 43 6.35 14.34 -3.41
C ALA A 43 7.19 13.67 -2.31
N LEU A 44 6.85 12.44 -1.92
CA LEU A 44 7.66 11.65 -0.97
C LEU A 44 9.04 11.33 -1.54
N HIS A 45 9.13 10.97 -2.82
CA HIS A 45 10.40 10.73 -3.49
C HIS A 45 11.29 11.98 -3.51
N ALA A 46 10.72 13.15 -3.82
CA ALA A 46 11.44 14.41 -3.75
C ALA A 46 11.96 14.68 -2.34
N ALA A 47 11.12 14.49 -1.31
CA ALA A 47 11.51 14.67 0.09
C ALA A 47 12.64 13.71 0.54
N LEU A 48 12.66 12.49 0.01
CA LEU A 48 13.75 11.53 0.24
C LEU A 48 15.06 11.98 -0.42
N LYS A 49 15.01 12.48 -1.65
CA LYS A 49 16.18 13.03 -2.37
C LYS A 49 16.74 14.27 -1.67
N GLU A 50 15.88 15.11 -1.15
CA GLU A 50 16.25 16.29 -0.37
C GLU A 50 16.65 15.97 1.08
N LYS A 51 16.63 14.69 1.49
CA LYS A 51 16.92 14.21 2.84
C LYS A 51 16.03 14.83 3.94
N LYS A 52 14.85 15.31 3.57
CA LYS A 52 13.82 15.74 4.53
C LYS A 52 13.23 14.56 5.28
N ILE A 53 13.18 13.41 4.63
CA ILE A 53 12.82 12.12 5.21
C ILE A 53 14.01 11.18 5.01
N SER A 54 14.40 10.49 6.08
CA SER A 54 15.47 9.50 6.03
C SER A 54 14.98 8.23 5.32
N ARG A 55 15.86 7.59 4.54
CA ARG A 55 15.58 6.31 3.91
C ARG A 55 15.23 5.22 4.92
N GLU A 56 15.88 5.23 6.06
CA GLU A 56 15.68 4.27 7.16
C GLU A 56 14.28 4.38 7.78
N ALA A 57 13.60 5.52 7.58
CA ALA A 57 12.23 5.70 8.00
C ALA A 57 11.20 4.98 7.09
N LEU A 58 11.65 4.49 5.90
CA LEU A 58 10.78 3.76 4.99
C LEU A 58 10.79 2.25 5.31
N PRO A 59 9.65 1.69 5.71
CA PRO A 59 9.50 0.24 5.77
C PRO A 59 9.69 -0.41 4.38
N ALA A 60 10.11 -1.66 4.35
CA ALA A 60 10.36 -2.39 3.10
C ALA A 60 9.13 -2.45 2.18
N TYR A 61 7.93 -2.64 2.75
CA TYR A 61 6.68 -2.65 1.99
C TYR A 61 6.38 -1.30 1.32
N ILE A 62 6.68 -0.19 1.98
CA ILE A 62 6.53 1.15 1.40
C ILE A 62 7.53 1.36 0.25
N THR A 63 8.77 0.95 0.44
CA THR A 63 9.80 1.04 -0.60
C THR A 63 9.37 0.24 -1.84
N ARG A 64 8.78 -0.94 -1.66
CA ARG A 64 8.23 -1.77 -2.74
C ARG A 64 7.03 -1.10 -3.42
N SER A 65 6.07 -0.57 -2.65
CA SER A 65 4.93 0.18 -3.20
C SER A 65 5.37 1.38 -4.02
N LEU A 66 6.31 2.17 -3.51
CA LEU A 66 6.86 3.32 -4.23
C LEU A 66 7.52 2.91 -5.55
N SER A 67 8.18 1.75 -5.60
CA SER A 67 8.80 1.27 -6.84
C SER A 67 7.79 0.83 -7.89
N LEU A 68 6.69 0.27 -7.46
CA LEU A 68 5.59 -0.07 -8.36
C LEU A 68 4.93 1.19 -8.92
N ILE A 69 4.80 2.23 -8.11
CA ILE A 69 4.17 3.49 -8.49
C ILE A 69 5.10 4.36 -9.34
N LEU A 70 6.36 4.51 -8.91
CA LEU A 70 7.34 5.44 -9.50
C LEU A 70 8.24 4.78 -10.55
N GLY A 71 8.17 3.45 -10.65
CA GLY A 71 8.85 2.68 -11.68
C GLY A 71 10.33 2.38 -11.39
N PRO A 72 11.06 1.89 -12.42
CA PRO A 72 12.38 1.28 -12.26
C PRO A 72 13.48 2.24 -11.80
N ASN A 73 13.34 3.53 -12.02
CA ASN A 73 14.33 4.52 -11.58
C ASN A 73 14.36 4.64 -10.05
N PHE A 74 13.19 4.63 -9.41
CA PHE A 74 13.11 4.60 -7.96
C PHE A 74 13.70 3.30 -7.40
N ALA A 75 13.35 2.17 -8.01
CA ALA A 75 13.90 0.85 -7.63
C ALA A 75 15.43 0.80 -7.72
N LYS A 76 16.01 1.41 -8.74
CA LYS A 76 17.45 1.50 -8.96
C LYS A 76 18.15 2.37 -7.90
N GLU A 77 17.53 3.49 -7.55
CA GLU A 77 18.06 4.46 -6.58
C GLU A 77 17.99 3.92 -5.14
N PHE A 78 16.92 3.22 -4.80
CA PHE A 78 16.65 2.74 -3.44
C PHE A 78 16.93 1.25 -3.21
N GLY A 79 17.46 0.55 -4.21
CA GLY A 79 18.05 -0.78 -4.05
C GLY A 79 17.04 -1.88 -3.73
N LEU A 80 15.91 -1.93 -4.46
CA LEU A 80 14.94 -2.99 -4.29
C LEU A 80 15.40 -4.33 -4.83
N GLN A 81 15.08 -5.36 -4.08
CA GLN A 81 15.20 -6.72 -4.58
C GLN A 81 14.17 -6.95 -5.71
N LYS A 82 14.64 -7.54 -6.81
CA LYS A 82 13.77 -8.08 -7.85
C LYS A 82 12.80 -9.09 -7.23
N LEU A 83 11.56 -9.08 -7.69
CA LEU A 83 10.66 -10.17 -7.36
C LEU A 83 11.26 -11.50 -7.88
N PRO A 84 11.06 -12.61 -7.17
CA PRO A 84 11.37 -13.93 -7.71
C PRO A 84 10.69 -14.15 -9.07
N ALA A 85 11.36 -14.86 -9.98
CA ALA A 85 10.89 -15.01 -11.35
C ALA A 85 9.51 -15.70 -11.48
N ASP A 86 9.21 -16.61 -10.55
CA ASP A 86 7.89 -17.25 -10.42
C ASP A 86 6.79 -16.25 -10.10
N LYS A 87 7.05 -15.32 -9.19
CA LYS A 87 6.11 -14.24 -8.82
C LYS A 87 5.93 -13.24 -9.96
N GLU A 88 7.00 -12.87 -10.64
CA GLU A 88 6.91 -12.00 -11.83
C GLU A 88 6.04 -12.65 -12.93
N ALA A 89 6.22 -13.94 -13.18
CA ALA A 89 5.45 -14.70 -14.17
C ALA A 89 3.95 -14.78 -13.80
N GLU A 90 3.64 -15.01 -12.52
CA GLU A 90 2.25 -15.05 -12.05
C GLU A 90 1.57 -13.69 -12.16
N ILE A 91 2.23 -12.62 -11.75
CA ILE A 91 1.72 -11.25 -11.92
C ILE A 91 1.47 -10.96 -13.40
N ALA A 92 2.40 -11.33 -14.29
CA ALA A 92 2.25 -11.13 -15.74
C ALA A 92 1.03 -11.88 -16.29
N LYS A 93 0.77 -13.11 -15.84
CA LYS A 93 -0.41 -13.90 -16.20
C LYS A 93 -1.71 -13.16 -15.85
N TYR A 94 -1.83 -12.68 -14.61
CA TYR A 94 -3.04 -11.98 -14.19
C TYR A 94 -3.18 -10.59 -14.83
N LYS A 95 -2.08 -9.91 -15.13
CA LYS A 95 -2.10 -8.68 -15.93
C LYS A 95 -2.67 -8.90 -17.33
N ALA A 96 -2.32 -10.00 -17.97
CA ALA A 96 -2.86 -10.34 -19.29
C ALA A 96 -4.37 -10.57 -19.25
N LEU A 97 -4.90 -11.18 -18.17
CA LEU A 97 -6.34 -11.34 -17.95
C LEU A 97 -7.06 -10.01 -17.68
N ALA A 98 -6.38 -9.05 -17.06
CA ALA A 98 -6.89 -7.71 -16.76
C ALA A 98 -6.48 -6.67 -17.84
N ALA A 99 -6.37 -7.10 -19.10
CA ALA A 99 -6.09 -6.20 -20.21
C ALA A 99 -7.17 -5.09 -20.32
N PRO A 100 -6.84 -3.89 -20.84
CA PRO A 100 -7.78 -2.77 -20.95
C PRO A 100 -9.11 -3.12 -21.63
N THR A 101 -9.08 -3.99 -22.64
CA THR A 101 -10.28 -4.48 -23.34
C THR A 101 -11.17 -5.37 -22.46
N ALA A 102 -10.59 -6.13 -21.54
CA ALA A 102 -11.34 -6.93 -20.57
C ALA A 102 -11.90 -6.05 -19.46
N LEU A 103 -11.11 -5.10 -18.95
CA LEU A 103 -11.56 -4.14 -17.92
C LEU A 103 -12.69 -3.25 -18.43
N ALA A 104 -12.67 -2.83 -19.69
CA ALA A 104 -13.74 -2.04 -20.29
C ALA A 104 -15.09 -2.77 -20.36
N ARG A 105 -15.09 -4.11 -20.28
CA ARG A 105 -16.29 -4.96 -20.25
C ARG A 105 -16.66 -5.44 -18.85
N ALA A 106 -15.85 -5.11 -17.85
CA ALA A 106 -16.07 -5.56 -16.50
C ALA A 106 -17.28 -4.87 -15.86
N ASP A 107 -18.07 -5.65 -15.13
CA ASP A 107 -19.19 -5.13 -14.35
C ASP A 107 -18.73 -4.77 -12.93
N ALA A 108 -18.68 -3.47 -12.65
CA ALA A 108 -18.29 -2.95 -11.35
C ALA A 108 -19.23 -3.39 -10.22
N SER A 109 -20.53 -3.62 -10.53
CA SER A 109 -21.51 -4.11 -9.54
C SER A 109 -21.18 -5.54 -9.11
N SER A 110 -20.87 -6.40 -10.07
CA SER A 110 -20.41 -7.78 -9.79
C SER A 110 -19.07 -7.78 -9.05
N GLY A 111 -18.15 -6.91 -9.44
CA GLY A 111 -16.88 -6.72 -8.74
C GLY A 111 -17.07 -6.29 -7.27
N ARG A 112 -18.03 -5.39 -7.01
CA ARG A 112 -18.38 -5.00 -5.63
C ARG A 112 -18.90 -6.19 -4.81
N LYS A 113 -19.71 -7.07 -5.38
CA LYS A 113 -20.19 -8.29 -4.69
C LYS A 113 -19.04 -9.22 -4.34
N VAL A 114 -18.09 -9.42 -5.26
CA VAL A 114 -16.88 -10.22 -4.99
C VAL A 114 -16.08 -9.60 -3.85
N TYR A 115 -15.84 -8.29 -3.88
CA TYR A 115 -15.16 -7.57 -2.79
C TYR A 115 -15.89 -7.77 -1.45
N GLN A 116 -17.21 -7.60 -1.42
CA GLN A 116 -18.03 -7.77 -0.22
C GLN A 116 -17.96 -9.18 0.35
N THR A 117 -17.86 -10.19 -0.51
CA THR A 117 -17.79 -11.60 -0.08
C THR A 117 -16.41 -11.99 0.45
N ILE A 118 -15.34 -11.47 -0.16
CA ILE A 118 -13.97 -11.97 0.10
C ILE A 118 -13.16 -11.00 0.94
N CYS A 119 -13.27 -9.70 0.70
CA CYS A 119 -12.33 -8.70 1.25
C CYS A 119 -12.92 -7.87 2.39
N SER A 120 -14.23 -7.57 2.33
CA SER A 120 -14.87 -6.63 3.25
C SER A 120 -14.96 -7.11 4.70
N ALA A 121 -14.79 -8.41 4.95
CA ALA A 121 -14.72 -8.94 6.32
C ALA A 121 -13.55 -8.31 7.10
N CYS A 122 -12.45 -8.00 6.41
CA CYS A 122 -11.22 -7.48 7.02
C CYS A 122 -10.92 -6.02 6.63
N HIS A 123 -11.32 -5.59 5.44
CA HIS A 123 -10.94 -4.29 4.87
C HIS A 123 -12.10 -3.32 4.77
N VAL A 124 -11.85 -2.06 5.17
CA VAL A 124 -12.76 -0.95 4.89
C VAL A 124 -12.52 -0.42 3.48
N MET A 125 -13.58 -0.20 2.70
CA MET A 125 -13.56 0.57 1.46
C MET A 125 -14.81 1.44 1.37
N TYR A 126 -14.63 2.74 1.12
CA TYR A 126 -15.71 3.74 1.12
C TYR A 126 -16.56 3.79 2.40
N GLY A 127 -15.91 3.54 3.55
CA GLY A 127 -16.56 3.56 4.85
C GLY A 127 -17.27 2.26 5.25
N GLU A 128 -17.33 1.27 4.37
CA GLU A 128 -17.96 -0.04 4.61
C GLU A 128 -16.91 -1.13 4.78
N GLY A 129 -17.10 -2.04 5.75
CA GLY A 129 -16.26 -3.22 5.96
C GLY A 129 -15.59 -3.31 7.33
N GLY A 130 -14.85 -4.39 7.55
CA GLY A 130 -14.10 -4.69 8.77
C GLY A 130 -12.81 -3.86 8.90
N LYS A 131 -12.33 -3.72 10.14
CA LYS A 131 -11.15 -2.91 10.48
C LYS A 131 -9.93 -3.76 10.90
N ILE A 132 -9.91 -5.02 10.50
CA ILE A 132 -8.80 -5.94 10.77
C ILE A 132 -7.60 -5.63 9.88
N GLY A 133 -7.88 -5.36 8.59
CA GLY A 133 -6.88 -4.97 7.61
C GLY A 133 -6.87 -3.47 7.33
N PRO A 134 -5.91 -2.98 6.53
CA PRO A 134 -5.83 -1.59 6.12
C PRO A 134 -7.04 -1.13 5.32
N GLU A 135 -7.36 0.17 5.43
CA GLU A 135 -8.38 0.80 4.60
C GLU A 135 -7.93 0.92 3.15
N LEU A 136 -8.79 0.51 2.22
CA LEU A 136 -8.47 0.44 0.80
C LEU A 136 -9.00 1.62 -0.03
N THR A 137 -9.82 2.52 0.54
CA THR A 137 -10.41 3.65 -0.19
C THR A 137 -9.36 4.51 -0.89
N GLY A 138 -8.28 4.81 -0.18
CA GLY A 138 -7.18 5.65 -0.67
C GLY A 138 -6.01 4.89 -1.27
N SER A 139 -6.06 3.54 -1.34
CA SER A 139 -4.96 2.75 -1.90
C SER A 139 -4.79 3.00 -3.40
N ASN A 140 -3.60 2.72 -3.94
CA ASN A 140 -3.27 2.94 -5.37
C ASN A 140 -3.94 1.89 -6.27
N ARG A 141 -5.27 1.85 -6.28
CA ARG A 141 -6.08 0.85 -7.00
C ARG A 141 -6.06 1.00 -8.53
N ALA A 142 -5.56 2.10 -9.04
CA ALA A 142 -5.37 2.30 -10.47
C ALA A 142 -4.10 1.60 -11.00
N ASP A 143 -3.16 1.25 -10.14
CA ASP A 143 -1.96 0.51 -10.51
C ASP A 143 -2.19 -0.99 -10.39
N LEU A 144 -2.26 -1.66 -11.53
CA LEU A 144 -2.51 -3.09 -11.60
C LEU A 144 -1.36 -3.93 -11.02
N ASN A 145 -0.11 -3.46 -11.10
CA ASN A 145 1.01 -4.17 -10.47
C ASN A 145 0.89 -4.13 -8.95
N TYR A 146 0.58 -2.95 -8.41
CA TYR A 146 0.34 -2.77 -6.99
C TYR A 146 -0.80 -3.67 -6.49
N LEU A 147 -1.94 -3.66 -7.20
CA LEU A 147 -3.08 -4.51 -6.84
C LEU A 147 -2.72 -5.99 -6.85
N LEU A 148 -2.13 -6.47 -7.94
CA LEU A 148 -1.81 -7.89 -8.10
C LEU A 148 -0.79 -8.35 -7.07
N LEU A 149 0.23 -7.55 -6.77
CA LEU A 149 1.20 -7.88 -5.74
C LEU A 149 0.51 -8.09 -4.37
N ASN A 150 -0.34 -7.14 -3.98
CA ASN A 150 -1.00 -7.22 -2.67
C ASN A 150 -2.10 -8.29 -2.59
N ILE A 151 -2.72 -8.65 -3.71
CA ILE A 151 -3.76 -9.69 -3.76
C ILE A 151 -3.12 -11.10 -3.82
N LEU A 152 -2.11 -11.28 -4.67
CA LEU A 152 -1.48 -12.60 -4.87
C LEU A 152 -0.50 -12.97 -3.75
N TYR A 153 0.16 -11.97 -3.18
CA TYR A 153 1.19 -12.16 -2.16
C TYR A 153 0.94 -11.27 -0.92
N PRO A 154 -0.21 -11.39 -0.27
CA PRO A 154 -0.62 -10.50 0.83
C PRO A 154 0.31 -10.56 2.05
N SER A 155 1.02 -11.67 2.22
CA SER A 155 1.95 -11.87 3.35
C SER A 155 3.37 -11.37 3.09
N ASP A 156 3.69 -11.00 1.85
CA ASP A 156 5.06 -10.57 1.52
C ASP A 156 5.41 -9.23 2.17
N ASP A 157 4.39 -8.42 2.46
CA ASP A 157 4.59 -7.03 2.83
C ASP A 157 3.48 -6.52 3.74
N ILE A 158 3.49 -6.97 5.00
CA ILE A 158 2.49 -6.58 5.99
C ILE A 158 3.05 -5.44 6.83
N ALA A 159 2.34 -4.30 6.86
CA ALA A 159 2.67 -3.19 7.75
C ALA A 159 2.67 -3.66 9.22
N ASP A 160 3.62 -3.16 10.02
CA ASP A 160 3.82 -3.63 11.40
C ASP A 160 2.55 -3.53 12.25
N SER A 161 1.73 -2.50 12.01
CA SER A 161 0.43 -2.31 12.69
C SER A 161 -0.63 -3.37 12.37
N TYR A 162 -0.39 -4.20 11.35
CA TYR A 162 -1.28 -5.28 10.93
C TYR A 162 -0.65 -6.67 11.08
N LYS A 163 0.56 -6.74 11.62
CA LYS A 163 1.20 -8.03 11.93
C LYS A 163 0.54 -8.65 13.15
N MET A 164 0.10 -9.90 13.01
CA MET A 164 -0.41 -10.69 14.13
C MET A 164 0.74 -11.03 15.09
N VAL A 165 0.55 -10.75 16.37
CA VAL A 165 1.47 -11.15 17.43
C VAL A 165 0.84 -12.30 18.21
N THR A 166 1.51 -13.43 18.24
CA THR A 166 1.10 -14.57 19.06
C THR A 166 1.85 -14.56 20.39
N ILE A 167 1.13 -14.56 21.48
CA ILE A 167 1.69 -14.55 22.84
C ILE A 167 1.39 -15.91 23.50
N ALA A 168 2.44 -16.66 23.82
CA ALA A 168 2.34 -17.83 24.66
C ALA A 168 2.47 -17.40 26.14
N THR A 169 1.44 -17.63 26.92
CA THR A 169 1.42 -17.30 28.34
C THR A 169 2.09 -18.39 29.16
N LYS A 170 2.60 -18.07 30.37
CA LYS A 170 3.27 -19.03 31.25
C LYS A 170 2.36 -20.17 31.74
N ASP A 171 1.05 -19.95 31.71
CA ASP A 171 0.02 -20.97 32.07
C ASP A 171 -0.43 -21.84 30.88
N GLY A 172 0.28 -21.71 29.71
CA GLY A 172 0.09 -22.58 28.54
C GLY A 172 -0.99 -22.10 27.56
N ARG A 173 -1.61 -20.94 27.76
CA ARG A 173 -2.55 -20.36 26.79
C ARG A 173 -1.83 -19.65 25.66
N THR A 174 -2.44 -19.67 24.50
CA THR A 174 -2.01 -18.89 23.34
C THR A 174 -3.04 -17.80 23.06
N LEU A 175 -2.57 -16.56 22.96
CA LEU A 175 -3.36 -15.37 22.59
C LEU A 175 -2.87 -14.82 21.25
N ALA A 176 -3.77 -14.39 20.38
CA ALA A 176 -3.47 -13.76 19.08
C ALA A 176 -4.32 -12.53 18.89
#